data_3ccbf85b35a9563b1d734571c78f502c
#
_entry.id   3ccbf85b35a9563b1d734571c78f502c
#
_cell.length_a   1.000
_cell.length_b   1.000
_cell.length_c   1.000
_cell.angle_alpha   90.00
_cell.angle_beta   90.00
_cell.angle_gamma   90.00
#
_symmetry.space_group_name_H-M   'P 1'
#
loop_
_entity.id
_entity.type
_entity.pdbx_description
1 polymer ?
#
loop_
_entity_poly.entity_id
_entity_poly.type
_entity_poly.pdbx_seq_one_letter_code
_entity_poly.pdbx_strand_id
1 'polypeptide(L)'
;MAQHAAKPAPVTVAPVPVTPESAPVGAPLAPPEPTVTQAIEPQPQLEERAITANENVVPHIALLLPLEDKNFSEAAQAVRAGFMAAASLNPFGLPVQVYSKFDENLNVVAEYRQAIANGAQAVVGPLTRKGVSALAAEQVIPVPTLALNTVDAHPAENLFFFGLPADDEARTVAELAARKNLHNAVVIATTSPLAQRLQFAFEEAWSKLGLNIVREIDFKGEPSVLNGLFTIPNPAASKPSATPDDPPVPDVLVIPDTMVFLATDVENARRIRPYLPAKLPTYATSQIFKGNDDTLTNYDLNGIHFVDMPWLLQPDNPPVVVYPHSATPLSADQERLYALGIDAYRLVQLMLAHTLAVSLPLDGVTGQVQLSNHIFQRTAVAGVFSQGRAQSTASATTPAIQMFPDQFKNQP
;
A
#
# COMPACT_ATOMS: atom_id res chain seq x y z
N MET A 1 -33.68 -40.30 -32.21
CA MET A 1 -33.78 -39.31 -33.31
C MET A 1 -33.05 -38.09 -32.91
N ALA A 2 -31.88 -37.90 -33.49
CA ALA A 2 -30.98 -36.79 -33.20
C ALA A 2 -31.25 -35.65 -34.19
N GLN A 3 -31.28 -34.41 -33.74
CA GLN A 3 -31.17 -33.26 -34.63
C GLN A 3 -30.00 -32.42 -34.17
N HIS A 4 -28.94 -32.45 -34.96
CA HIS A 4 -27.82 -31.53 -34.95
C HIS A 4 -28.28 -30.13 -35.42
N ALA A 5 -28.00 -29.12 -34.68
CA ALA A 5 -28.06 -27.71 -35.12
C ALA A 5 -26.66 -27.27 -35.54
N ALA A 6 -26.54 -26.81 -36.77
CA ALA A 6 -25.31 -26.42 -37.43
C ALA A 6 -24.87 -24.98 -37.02
N LYS A 7 -23.56 -24.83 -36.95
CA LYS A 7 -22.83 -23.57 -36.71
C LYS A 7 -22.82 -22.72 -37.98
N PRO A 8 -23.11 -21.42 -37.97
CA PRO A 8 -22.99 -20.57 -39.16
C PRO A 8 -21.53 -20.19 -39.44
N ALA A 9 -21.20 -20.21 -40.74
CA ALA A 9 -19.89 -19.90 -41.31
C ALA A 9 -19.65 -18.37 -41.41
N PRO A 10 -18.40 -17.89 -41.50
CA PRO A 10 -18.08 -16.49 -41.60
C PRO A 10 -18.37 -15.92 -42.99
N VAL A 11 -18.95 -14.72 -43.02
CA VAL A 11 -19.25 -13.97 -44.27
C VAL A 11 -17.98 -13.22 -44.69
N THR A 12 -17.47 -13.55 -45.86
CA THR A 12 -16.39 -12.84 -46.56
C THR A 12 -17.00 -11.68 -47.35
N VAL A 13 -16.58 -10.46 -47.07
CA VAL A 13 -16.97 -9.28 -47.86
C VAL A 13 -15.89 -9.04 -48.93
N ALA A 14 -16.33 -9.02 -50.20
CA ALA A 14 -15.49 -8.78 -51.36
C ALA A 14 -15.25 -7.26 -51.55
N PRO A 15 -14.11 -6.83 -52.13
CA PRO A 15 -13.83 -5.41 -52.36
C PRO A 15 -14.51 -4.89 -53.61
N VAL A 16 -15.02 -3.64 -53.52
CA VAL A 16 -15.64 -2.88 -54.62
C VAL A 16 -14.52 -2.27 -55.47
N PRO A 17 -14.60 -2.30 -56.83
CA PRO A 17 -13.60 -1.68 -57.70
C PRO A 17 -13.80 -0.18 -57.84
N VAL A 18 -12.69 0.54 -57.72
CA VAL A 18 -12.60 2.00 -57.95
C VAL A 18 -12.34 2.25 -59.44
N THR A 19 -13.20 2.99 -60.11
CA THR A 19 -13.02 3.44 -61.48
C THR A 19 -12.32 4.82 -61.50
N PRO A 20 -11.30 5.05 -62.32
CA PRO A 20 -10.67 6.38 -62.47
C PRO A 20 -11.50 7.27 -63.36
N GLU A 21 -11.83 8.47 -62.90
CA GLU A 21 -12.48 9.53 -63.68
C GLU A 21 -11.43 10.47 -64.23
N SER A 22 -11.61 10.75 -65.52
CA SER A 22 -10.72 11.50 -66.42
C SER A 22 -10.76 13.00 -66.18
N ALA A 23 -9.64 13.64 -66.32
CA ALA A 23 -9.50 15.10 -66.33
C ALA A 23 -10.03 15.75 -67.64
N PRO A 24 -10.64 16.93 -67.61
CA PRO A 24 -10.82 17.72 -68.80
C PRO A 24 -9.73 18.79 -69.00
N VAL A 25 -9.35 18.90 -70.26
CA VAL A 25 -8.37 19.80 -70.83
C VAL A 25 -8.89 21.26 -70.92
N GLY A 26 -7.99 22.18 -70.80
CA GLY A 26 -7.91 23.59 -70.86
C GLY A 26 -8.97 24.47 -71.49
N ALA A 27 -9.06 25.67 -70.97
CA ALA A 27 -9.58 26.88 -71.63
C ALA A 27 -8.71 28.09 -71.22
N PRO A 28 -8.68 29.17 -72.04
CA PRO A 28 -7.52 30.04 -72.18
C PRO A 28 -7.45 31.21 -71.18
N LEU A 29 -6.20 31.71 -71.03
CA LEU A 29 -5.82 32.88 -70.23
C LEU A 29 -6.53 34.18 -70.66
N ALA A 30 -7.11 34.86 -69.64
CA ALA A 30 -7.52 36.27 -69.73
C ALA A 30 -6.44 37.18 -69.10
N PRO A 31 -6.34 38.48 -69.53
CA PRO A 31 -5.23 39.35 -69.14
C PRO A 31 -5.31 39.86 -67.69
N PRO A 32 -4.18 40.36 -67.13
CA PRO A 32 -4.13 40.71 -65.70
C PRO A 32 -4.85 42.06 -65.42
N GLU A 33 -5.68 42.04 -64.41
CA GLU A 33 -6.24 43.24 -63.79
C GLU A 33 -5.29 43.83 -62.73
N PRO A 34 -5.39 45.14 -62.45
CA PRO A 34 -4.38 45.84 -61.65
C PRO A 34 -4.45 45.46 -60.16
N THR A 35 -3.29 45.23 -59.59
CA THR A 35 -3.07 44.94 -58.19
C THR A 35 -3.51 46.09 -57.30
N VAL A 36 -4.60 45.91 -56.57
CA VAL A 36 -4.95 46.77 -55.45
C VAL A 36 -4.14 46.35 -54.25
N THR A 37 -3.22 47.19 -53.84
CA THR A 37 -2.47 47.05 -52.59
C THR A 37 -3.41 47.21 -51.43
N GLN A 38 -3.90 46.12 -50.87
CA GLN A 38 -4.55 46.15 -49.56
C GLN A 38 -3.51 46.36 -48.47
N ALA A 39 -3.72 47.43 -47.70
CA ALA A 39 -2.93 47.69 -46.50
C ALA A 39 -3.10 46.48 -45.54
N ILE A 40 -1.94 45.95 -45.14
CA ILE A 40 -1.85 44.90 -44.09
C ILE A 40 -2.29 45.58 -42.79
N GLU A 41 -3.48 45.24 -42.29
CA GLU A 41 -3.85 45.50 -40.90
C GLU A 41 -2.84 44.77 -40.01
N PRO A 42 -2.31 45.44 -38.97
CA PRO A 42 -1.41 44.77 -38.04
C PRO A 42 -2.23 43.70 -37.32
N GLN A 43 -1.85 42.42 -37.46
CA GLN A 43 -2.31 41.31 -36.61
C GLN A 43 -2.04 41.71 -35.17
N PRO A 44 -2.99 41.46 -34.23
CA PRO A 44 -2.73 41.65 -32.82
C PRO A 44 -1.55 40.74 -32.47
N GLN A 45 -0.42 41.36 -32.11
CA GLN A 45 0.67 40.68 -31.45
C GLN A 45 0.04 39.96 -30.25
N LEU A 46 0.15 38.63 -30.23
CA LEU A 46 0.03 37.86 -29.02
C LEU A 46 1.02 38.47 -28.06
N GLU A 47 0.56 39.34 -27.19
CA GLU A 47 1.33 39.74 -26.00
C GLU A 47 1.70 38.42 -25.32
N GLU A 48 2.97 38.06 -25.45
CA GLU A 48 3.62 37.18 -24.50
C GLU A 48 3.37 37.83 -23.14
N ARG A 49 2.32 37.38 -22.45
CA ARG A 49 2.14 37.69 -21.03
C ARG A 49 3.39 37.15 -20.38
N ALA A 50 4.36 38.02 -20.20
CA ALA A 50 5.42 37.82 -19.25
C ALA A 50 4.72 37.41 -17.95
N ILE A 51 4.86 36.16 -17.56
CA ILE A 51 4.49 35.69 -16.24
C ILE A 51 5.36 36.52 -15.33
N THR A 52 4.83 37.62 -14.81
CA THR A 52 5.44 38.34 -13.73
C THR A 52 5.62 37.33 -12.63
N ALA A 53 6.85 36.87 -12.41
CA ALA A 53 7.23 36.07 -11.26
C ALA A 53 6.70 36.83 -10.04
N ASN A 54 5.76 36.24 -9.35
CA ASN A 54 5.19 36.83 -8.15
C ASN A 54 6.32 36.81 -7.12
N GLU A 55 6.96 37.93 -6.85
CA GLU A 55 8.17 38.05 -6.03
C GLU A 55 8.01 37.53 -4.58
N ASN A 56 6.78 37.07 -4.22
CA ASN A 56 6.42 36.55 -2.92
C ASN A 56 6.17 35.03 -2.89
N VAL A 57 6.50 34.29 -3.95
CA VAL A 57 6.28 32.82 -3.96
C VAL A 57 7.46 32.15 -3.25
N VAL A 58 7.24 31.67 -2.04
CA VAL A 58 8.25 30.94 -1.26
C VAL A 58 8.24 29.46 -1.63
N PRO A 59 9.36 28.91 -2.14
CA PRO A 59 9.46 27.48 -2.40
C PRO A 59 9.19 26.66 -1.13
N HIS A 60 8.31 25.67 -1.21
CA HIS A 60 7.93 24.84 -0.07
C HIS A 60 7.46 23.45 -0.49
N ILE A 61 7.35 22.55 0.48
CA ILE A 61 6.63 21.29 0.35
C ILE A 61 5.20 21.53 0.81
N ALA A 62 4.21 21.28 -0.06
CA ALA A 62 2.81 21.34 0.32
C ALA A 62 2.36 20.03 0.95
N LEU A 63 1.80 20.08 2.15
CA LEU A 63 1.21 18.93 2.84
C LEU A 63 -0.32 19.07 2.80
N LEU A 64 -0.98 18.32 1.90
CA LEU A 64 -2.42 18.32 1.69
C LEU A 64 -3.07 17.24 2.57
N LEU A 65 -3.74 17.65 3.65
CA LEU A 65 -4.37 16.73 4.60
C LEU A 65 -5.76 17.22 5.04
N PRO A 66 -6.75 16.33 5.18
CA PRO A 66 -8.12 16.66 5.59
C PRO A 66 -8.24 16.86 7.10
N LEU A 67 -7.52 17.86 7.66
CA LEU A 67 -7.46 18.09 9.12
C LEU A 67 -8.79 18.58 9.70
N GLU A 68 -9.67 19.15 8.88
CA GLU A 68 -10.98 19.65 9.31
C GLU A 68 -12.12 18.65 9.02
N ASP A 69 -11.84 17.52 8.35
CA ASP A 69 -12.83 16.47 8.10
C ASP A 69 -13.13 15.67 9.37
N LYS A 70 -14.42 15.54 9.72
CA LYS A 70 -14.84 14.87 10.97
C LYS A 70 -14.44 13.41 11.06
N ASN A 71 -14.30 12.72 9.93
CA ASN A 71 -13.99 11.29 9.89
C ASN A 71 -12.49 11.01 9.78
N PHE A 72 -11.74 11.95 9.21
CA PHE A 72 -10.33 11.74 8.88
C PHE A 72 -9.36 12.64 9.66
N SER A 73 -9.86 13.61 10.46
CA SER A 73 -9.02 14.58 11.15
C SER A 73 -8.00 13.93 12.09
N GLU A 74 -8.37 12.92 12.86
CA GLU A 74 -7.44 12.22 13.75
C GLU A 74 -6.33 11.50 12.96
N ALA A 75 -6.70 10.80 11.89
CA ALA A 75 -5.75 10.15 10.99
C ALA A 75 -4.80 11.16 10.34
N ALA A 76 -5.37 12.26 9.83
CA ALA A 76 -4.61 13.33 9.19
C ALA A 76 -3.65 14.03 10.18
N GLN A 77 -4.07 14.23 11.44
CA GLN A 77 -3.20 14.79 12.47
C GLN A 77 -2.03 13.87 12.82
N ALA A 78 -2.24 12.56 12.90
CA ALA A 78 -1.18 11.60 13.13
C ALA A 78 -0.14 11.61 11.99
N VAL A 79 -0.60 11.59 10.73
CA VAL A 79 0.27 11.72 9.55
C VAL A 79 1.05 13.04 9.58
N ARG A 80 0.36 14.16 9.84
CA ARG A 80 1.00 15.47 9.94
C ARG A 80 2.07 15.49 11.03
N ALA A 81 1.77 14.94 12.20
CA ALA A 81 2.70 14.92 13.32
C ALA A 81 3.99 14.15 12.97
N GLY A 82 3.88 12.96 12.38
CA GLY A 82 5.03 12.19 11.94
C GLY A 82 5.82 12.87 10.82
N PHE A 83 5.13 13.47 9.84
CA PHE A 83 5.76 14.24 8.78
C PHE A 83 6.56 15.42 9.32
N MET A 84 5.98 16.19 10.23
CA MET A 84 6.64 17.33 10.85
C MET A 84 7.78 16.91 11.78
N ALA A 85 7.67 15.78 12.48
CA ALA A 85 8.75 15.20 13.27
C ALA A 85 9.98 14.90 12.41
N ALA A 86 9.77 14.29 11.25
CA ALA A 86 10.85 14.03 10.30
C ALA A 86 11.40 15.33 9.68
N ALA A 87 10.54 16.28 9.32
CA ALA A 87 10.94 17.58 8.78
C ALA A 87 11.81 18.39 9.77
N SER A 88 11.52 18.31 11.07
CA SER A 88 12.27 19.01 12.10
C SER A 88 13.73 18.56 12.22
N LEU A 89 14.07 17.38 11.76
CA LEU A 89 15.43 16.85 11.73
C LEU A 89 16.22 17.32 10.49
N ASN A 90 15.59 18.00 9.56
CA ASN A 90 16.22 18.54 8.36
C ASN A 90 16.06 20.09 8.30
N PRO A 91 16.83 20.85 9.06
CA PRO A 91 16.68 22.30 9.14
C PRO A 91 17.03 23.03 7.84
N PHE A 92 17.71 22.38 6.91
CA PHE A 92 18.07 22.92 5.60
C PHE A 92 17.12 22.48 4.48
N GLY A 93 16.10 21.68 4.81
CA GLY A 93 15.07 21.27 3.85
C GLY A 93 14.14 22.43 3.48
N LEU A 94 13.37 22.23 2.42
CA LEU A 94 12.30 23.17 2.08
C LEU A 94 11.29 23.28 3.24
N PRO A 95 10.77 24.49 3.53
CA PRO A 95 9.74 24.66 4.54
C PRO A 95 8.49 23.85 4.14
N VAL A 96 7.75 23.40 5.15
CA VAL A 96 6.50 22.65 4.95
C VAL A 96 5.32 23.60 5.18
N GLN A 97 4.45 23.72 4.18
CA GLN A 97 3.19 24.44 4.28
C GLN A 97 2.02 23.47 4.28
N VAL A 98 1.16 23.56 5.30
CA VAL A 98 0.01 22.68 5.47
C VAL A 98 -1.22 23.29 4.82
N TYR A 99 -1.86 22.52 3.95
CA TYR A 99 -3.12 22.83 3.28
C TYR A 99 -4.19 21.92 3.86
N SER A 100 -5.15 22.49 4.58
CA SER A 100 -6.14 21.71 5.36
C SER A 100 -7.57 22.19 5.22
N LYS A 101 -7.80 23.37 4.66
CA LYS A 101 -9.12 24.01 4.58
C LYS A 101 -9.88 23.61 3.32
N PHE A 102 -9.96 22.31 3.07
CA PHE A 102 -10.64 21.77 1.90
C PHE A 102 -11.30 20.42 2.23
N ASP A 103 -12.27 20.05 1.42
CA ASP A 103 -12.87 18.71 1.43
C ASP A 103 -12.17 17.85 0.37
N GLU A 104 -11.41 16.84 0.80
CA GLU A 104 -10.73 15.92 -0.12
C GLU A 104 -11.66 15.23 -1.10
N ASN A 105 -12.93 15.11 -0.76
CA ASN A 105 -13.91 14.48 -1.63
C ASN A 105 -14.44 15.39 -2.75
N LEU A 106 -14.31 16.71 -2.59
CA LEU A 106 -14.90 17.70 -3.49
C LEU A 106 -13.87 18.61 -4.16
N ASN A 107 -12.87 19.08 -3.40
CA ASN A 107 -12.04 20.21 -3.81
C ASN A 107 -10.56 19.93 -3.88
N VAL A 108 -10.10 18.68 -3.67
CA VAL A 108 -8.67 18.32 -3.58
C VAL A 108 -7.85 18.81 -4.78
N VAL A 109 -8.39 18.71 -6.00
CA VAL A 109 -7.70 19.14 -7.23
C VAL A 109 -7.53 20.66 -7.27
N ALA A 110 -8.55 21.41 -6.82
CA ALA A 110 -8.46 22.86 -6.75
C ALA A 110 -7.41 23.30 -5.73
N GLU A 111 -7.39 22.67 -4.55
CA GLU A 111 -6.38 22.94 -3.51
C GLU A 111 -4.99 22.55 -3.95
N TYR A 112 -4.83 21.40 -4.64
CA TYR A 112 -3.59 21.00 -5.25
C TYR A 112 -3.04 22.08 -6.20
N ARG A 113 -3.88 22.57 -7.12
CA ARG A 113 -3.50 23.65 -8.06
C ARG A 113 -3.15 24.95 -7.35
N GLN A 114 -3.87 25.26 -6.26
CA GLN A 114 -3.56 26.43 -5.43
C GLN A 114 -2.20 26.31 -4.74
N ALA A 115 -1.86 25.11 -4.23
CA ALA A 115 -0.56 24.85 -3.63
C ALA A 115 0.58 25.06 -4.66
N ILE A 116 0.40 24.59 -5.90
CA ILE A 116 1.35 24.83 -6.98
C ILE A 116 1.48 26.33 -7.27
N ALA A 117 0.36 27.04 -7.41
CA ALA A 117 0.37 28.49 -7.65
C ALA A 117 1.06 29.29 -6.52
N ASN A 118 1.04 28.77 -5.30
CA ASN A 118 1.73 29.33 -4.14
C ASN A 118 3.21 28.94 -4.06
N GLY A 119 3.76 28.15 -5.01
CA GLY A 119 5.17 27.82 -5.09
C GLY A 119 5.56 26.46 -4.52
N ALA A 120 4.62 25.54 -4.37
CA ALA A 120 4.96 24.18 -3.96
C ALA A 120 5.91 23.53 -4.97
N GLN A 121 7.05 23.05 -4.49
CA GLN A 121 8.03 22.30 -5.27
C GLN A 121 7.76 20.79 -5.25
N ALA A 122 7.04 20.33 -4.26
CA ALA A 122 6.49 18.99 -4.15
C ALA A 122 5.19 19.02 -3.35
N VAL A 123 4.35 18.03 -3.56
CA VAL A 123 3.09 17.86 -2.82
C VAL A 123 3.05 16.49 -2.16
N VAL A 124 2.62 16.44 -0.89
CA VAL A 124 2.39 15.21 -0.14
C VAL A 124 0.92 15.18 0.29
N GLY A 125 0.23 14.11 0.00
CA GLY A 125 -1.23 14.01 0.06
C GLY A 125 -1.84 13.99 -1.36
N PRO A 126 -3.14 13.79 -1.48
CA PRO A 126 -4.13 13.62 -0.41
C PRO A 126 -4.02 12.28 0.33
N LEU A 127 -4.78 12.16 1.43
CA LEU A 127 -4.77 10.99 2.31
C LEU A 127 -5.90 10.01 2.01
N THR A 128 -7.08 10.51 1.66
CA THR A 128 -8.24 9.64 1.43
C THR A 128 -8.20 8.98 0.05
N ARG A 129 -8.72 7.77 -0.03
CA ARG A 129 -8.79 7.02 -1.30
C ARG A 129 -9.52 7.80 -2.41
N LYS A 130 -10.59 8.51 -2.03
CA LYS A 130 -11.38 9.32 -2.97
C LYS A 130 -10.60 10.53 -3.46
N GLY A 131 -9.90 11.24 -2.56
CA GLY A 131 -9.02 12.35 -2.92
C GLY A 131 -7.88 11.90 -3.84
N VAL A 132 -7.25 10.77 -3.53
CA VAL A 132 -6.20 10.17 -4.38
C VAL A 132 -6.75 9.79 -5.75
N SER A 133 -7.94 9.19 -5.84
CA SER A 133 -8.57 8.85 -7.13
C SER A 133 -8.88 10.10 -7.95
N ALA A 134 -9.32 11.19 -7.32
CA ALA A 134 -9.59 12.46 -8.01
C ALA A 134 -8.30 13.08 -8.57
N LEU A 135 -7.19 13.04 -7.80
CA LEU A 135 -5.90 13.54 -8.27
C LEU A 135 -5.28 12.64 -9.34
N ALA A 136 -5.45 11.33 -9.23
CA ALA A 136 -4.96 10.36 -10.21
C ALA A 136 -5.68 10.44 -11.58
N ALA A 137 -6.84 11.08 -11.63
CA ALA A 137 -7.55 11.35 -12.87
C ALA A 137 -6.99 12.57 -13.65
N GLU A 138 -6.12 13.38 -13.03
CA GLU A 138 -5.47 14.51 -13.69
C GLU A 138 -4.40 14.02 -14.67
N GLN A 139 -4.43 14.57 -15.88
CA GLN A 139 -3.49 14.20 -16.94
C GLN A 139 -2.09 14.77 -16.73
N VAL A 140 -1.99 15.89 -16.03
CA VAL A 140 -0.73 16.61 -15.79
C VAL A 140 -0.55 16.89 -14.32
N ILE A 141 0.53 16.35 -13.77
CA ILE A 141 1.00 16.61 -12.41
C ILE A 141 2.36 17.32 -12.53
N PRO A 142 2.42 18.65 -12.35
CA PRO A 142 3.58 19.45 -12.72
C PRO A 142 4.78 19.31 -11.77
N VAL A 143 4.55 18.87 -10.53
CA VAL A 143 5.61 18.69 -9.52
C VAL A 143 5.57 17.28 -8.93
N PRO A 144 6.69 16.77 -8.38
CA PRO A 144 6.70 15.51 -7.66
C PRO A 144 5.60 15.47 -6.60
N THR A 145 4.70 14.50 -6.70
CA THR A 145 3.53 14.38 -5.84
C THR A 145 3.43 12.98 -5.25
N LEU A 146 3.38 12.89 -3.93
CA LEU A 146 3.27 11.65 -3.18
C LEU A 146 1.88 11.55 -2.54
N ALA A 147 0.96 10.86 -3.18
CA ALA A 147 -0.37 10.56 -2.63
C ALA A 147 -0.26 9.51 -1.51
N LEU A 148 -0.94 9.74 -0.39
CA LEU A 148 -0.81 8.91 0.84
C LEU A 148 -1.82 7.76 0.91
N ASN A 149 -2.20 7.25 -0.24
CA ASN A 149 -3.01 6.04 -0.39
C ASN A 149 -2.74 5.42 -1.75
N THR A 150 -3.24 4.21 -1.97
CA THR A 150 -3.11 3.50 -3.24
C THR A 150 -4.47 3.38 -3.92
N VAL A 151 -4.49 3.58 -5.24
CA VAL A 151 -5.66 3.38 -6.09
C VAL A 151 -5.25 2.64 -7.36
N ASP A 152 -6.19 1.94 -7.96
CA ASP A 152 -5.97 1.30 -9.26
C ASP A 152 -6.15 2.37 -10.36
N ALA A 153 -5.06 2.95 -10.78
CA ALA A 153 -5.02 4.01 -11.79
C ALA A 153 -3.71 3.98 -12.58
N HIS A 154 -3.73 4.59 -13.77
CA HIS A 154 -2.53 4.88 -14.53
C HIS A 154 -2.12 6.33 -14.21
N PRO A 155 -1.19 6.55 -13.29
CA PRO A 155 -0.85 7.90 -12.85
C PRO A 155 -0.06 8.67 -13.90
N ALA A 156 -0.16 10.02 -13.85
CA ALA A 156 0.75 10.90 -14.55
C ALA A 156 2.20 10.71 -14.04
N GLU A 157 3.19 11.12 -14.84
CA GLU A 157 4.62 10.86 -14.60
C GLU A 157 5.11 11.25 -13.19
N ASN A 158 4.67 12.38 -12.67
CA ASN A 158 5.10 12.89 -11.36
C ASN A 158 4.21 12.46 -10.18
N LEU A 159 3.21 11.61 -10.40
CA LEU A 159 2.34 11.13 -9.33
C LEU A 159 2.80 9.75 -8.84
N PHE A 160 3.07 9.67 -7.55
CA PHE A 160 3.48 8.47 -6.86
C PHE A 160 2.51 8.16 -5.72
N PHE A 161 2.38 6.88 -5.39
CA PHE A 161 1.49 6.40 -4.33
C PHE A 161 2.30 5.77 -3.20
N PHE A 162 1.94 6.10 -1.98
CA PHE A 162 2.48 5.47 -0.78
C PHE A 162 1.38 5.36 0.27
N GLY A 163 1.16 4.17 0.81
CA GLY A 163 0.08 3.93 1.76
C GLY A 163 0.34 2.72 2.65
N LEU A 164 -0.67 2.39 3.45
CA LEU A 164 -0.65 1.24 4.35
C LEU A 164 -1.76 0.24 3.96
N PRO A 165 -1.74 -0.33 2.75
CA PRO A 165 -2.76 -1.30 2.36
C PRO A 165 -2.62 -2.58 3.19
N ALA A 166 -3.68 -2.93 3.93
CA ALA A 166 -3.70 -4.14 4.74
C ALA A 166 -3.61 -5.43 3.89
N ASP A 167 -3.99 -5.34 2.62
CA ASP A 167 -3.89 -6.43 1.64
C ASP A 167 -2.43 -6.88 1.44
N ASP A 168 -1.47 -5.94 1.44
CA ASP A 168 -0.04 -6.25 1.31
C ASP A 168 0.50 -6.98 2.54
N GLU A 169 -0.05 -6.73 3.71
CA GLU A 169 0.30 -7.49 4.91
C GLU A 169 -0.17 -8.95 4.80
N ALA A 170 -1.37 -9.18 4.28
CA ALA A 170 -1.87 -10.53 4.04
C ALA A 170 -1.00 -11.29 3.03
N ARG A 171 -0.54 -10.64 1.95
CA ARG A 171 0.42 -11.20 0.99
C ARG A 171 1.77 -11.50 1.65
N THR A 172 2.26 -10.59 2.48
CA THR A 172 3.51 -10.79 3.24
C THR A 172 3.41 -11.98 4.19
N VAL A 173 2.26 -12.19 4.84
CA VAL A 173 2.01 -13.37 5.68
C VAL A 173 2.09 -14.65 4.87
N ALA A 174 1.47 -14.70 3.68
CA ALA A 174 1.54 -15.86 2.81
C ALA A 174 3.00 -16.22 2.45
N GLU A 175 3.79 -15.24 2.06
CA GLU A 175 5.21 -15.44 1.74
C GLU A 175 6.05 -15.87 2.96
N LEU A 176 5.78 -15.30 4.14
CA LEU A 176 6.48 -15.66 5.37
C LEU A 176 6.21 -17.11 5.78
N ALA A 177 4.95 -17.54 5.69
CA ALA A 177 4.55 -18.91 6.01
C ALA A 177 5.12 -19.91 4.99
N ALA A 178 5.11 -19.59 3.71
CA ALA A 178 5.72 -20.41 2.66
C ALA A 178 7.24 -20.62 2.91
N ARG A 179 7.95 -19.58 3.30
CA ARG A 179 9.38 -19.67 3.69
C ARG A 179 9.65 -20.55 4.92
N LYS A 180 8.63 -20.86 5.72
CA LYS A 180 8.69 -21.82 6.84
C LYS A 180 8.30 -23.24 6.44
N ASN A 181 8.21 -23.52 5.12
CA ASN A 181 7.79 -24.79 4.53
C ASN A 181 6.38 -25.21 4.93
N LEU A 182 5.48 -24.23 5.11
CA LEU A 182 4.06 -24.45 5.29
C LEU A 182 3.41 -24.45 3.90
N HIS A 183 2.70 -25.53 3.55
CA HIS A 183 2.16 -25.74 2.21
C HIS A 183 0.64 -25.76 2.18
N ASN A 184 0.01 -25.90 3.36
CA ASN A 184 -1.43 -25.98 3.51
C ASN A 184 -1.91 -24.88 4.44
N ALA A 185 -3.00 -24.21 4.07
CA ALA A 185 -3.60 -23.18 4.91
C ALA A 185 -5.07 -23.44 5.21
N VAL A 186 -5.46 -23.16 6.45
CA VAL A 186 -6.85 -22.98 6.85
C VAL A 186 -7.06 -21.48 7.03
N VAL A 187 -8.03 -20.92 6.35
CA VAL A 187 -8.36 -19.49 6.46
C VAL A 187 -9.59 -19.32 7.34
N ILE A 188 -9.47 -18.53 8.39
CA ILE A 188 -10.58 -18.16 9.28
C ILE A 188 -10.81 -16.66 9.13
N ALA A 189 -11.93 -16.27 8.54
CA ALA A 189 -12.25 -14.89 8.26
C ALA A 189 -13.56 -14.47 8.97
N THR A 190 -13.60 -13.23 9.47
CA THR A 190 -14.86 -12.60 9.86
C THR A 190 -15.59 -12.03 8.64
N THR A 191 -16.86 -11.67 8.81
CA THR A 191 -17.70 -11.16 7.71
C THR A 191 -17.50 -9.67 7.42
N SER A 192 -16.53 -9.00 8.06
CA SER A 192 -16.27 -7.58 7.80
C SER A 192 -15.66 -7.37 6.41
N PRO A 193 -15.93 -6.24 5.74
CA PRO A 193 -15.35 -5.95 4.42
C PRO A 193 -13.82 -5.98 4.42
N LEU A 194 -13.17 -5.57 5.51
CA LEU A 194 -11.72 -5.64 5.64
C LEU A 194 -11.24 -7.08 5.73
N ALA A 195 -11.89 -7.92 6.56
CA ALA A 195 -11.53 -9.32 6.69
C ALA A 195 -11.64 -10.09 5.36
N GLN A 196 -12.70 -9.84 4.59
CA GLN A 196 -12.88 -10.43 3.27
C GLN A 196 -11.77 -10.00 2.29
N ARG A 197 -11.34 -8.76 2.34
CA ARG A 197 -10.20 -8.29 1.53
C ARG A 197 -8.89 -8.95 1.95
N LEU A 198 -8.63 -9.09 3.25
CA LEU A 198 -7.45 -9.79 3.78
C LEU A 198 -7.44 -11.25 3.36
N GLN A 199 -8.60 -11.92 3.49
CA GLN A 199 -8.78 -13.30 3.03
C GLN A 199 -8.42 -13.42 1.55
N PHE A 200 -9.06 -12.63 0.69
CA PHE A 200 -8.82 -12.66 -0.75
C PHE A 200 -7.34 -12.42 -1.11
N ALA A 201 -6.72 -11.41 -0.49
CA ALA A 201 -5.32 -11.08 -0.75
C ALA A 201 -4.36 -12.19 -0.30
N PHE A 202 -4.65 -12.85 0.83
CA PHE A 202 -3.88 -14.00 1.29
C PHE A 202 -4.04 -15.19 0.35
N GLU A 203 -5.27 -15.55 0.00
CA GLU A 203 -5.58 -16.70 -0.87
C GLU A 203 -4.99 -16.53 -2.27
N GLU A 204 -5.07 -15.33 -2.82
CA GLU A 204 -4.44 -15.00 -4.10
C GLU A 204 -2.92 -15.21 -4.04
N ALA A 205 -2.26 -14.68 -3.02
CA ALA A 205 -0.81 -14.82 -2.85
C ALA A 205 -0.41 -16.27 -2.60
N TRP A 206 -1.16 -16.98 -1.73
CA TRP A 206 -0.92 -18.38 -1.39
C TRP A 206 -1.04 -19.29 -2.62
N SER A 207 -2.07 -19.08 -3.43
CA SER A 207 -2.30 -19.81 -4.68
C SER A 207 -1.23 -19.53 -5.74
N LYS A 208 -0.75 -18.26 -5.85
CA LYS A 208 0.36 -17.90 -6.76
C LYS A 208 1.67 -18.59 -6.39
N LEU A 209 1.86 -18.93 -5.12
CA LEU A 209 3.00 -19.73 -4.65
C LEU A 209 2.83 -21.23 -4.91
N GLY A 210 1.72 -21.67 -5.47
CA GLY A 210 1.41 -23.07 -5.74
C GLY A 210 1.02 -23.87 -4.50
N LEU A 211 0.53 -23.19 -3.45
CA LEU A 211 0.20 -23.76 -2.15
C LEU A 211 -1.33 -23.96 -2.01
N ASN A 212 -1.75 -24.81 -1.06
CA ASN A 212 -3.12 -25.26 -0.96
C ASN A 212 -3.91 -24.53 0.14
N ILE A 213 -5.13 -24.10 -0.17
CA ILE A 213 -6.15 -23.78 0.83
C ILE A 213 -6.95 -25.07 1.11
N VAL A 214 -6.81 -25.58 2.32
CA VAL A 214 -7.49 -26.85 2.72
C VAL A 214 -8.89 -26.60 3.28
N ARG A 215 -9.11 -25.43 3.87
CA ARG A 215 -10.42 -25.05 4.38
C ARG A 215 -10.53 -23.53 4.55
N GLU A 216 -11.71 -23.03 4.27
CA GLU A 216 -12.15 -21.67 4.58
C GLU A 216 -13.27 -21.74 5.62
N ILE A 217 -13.23 -20.85 6.61
CA ILE A 217 -14.18 -20.81 7.72
C ILE A 217 -14.68 -19.39 7.92
N ASP A 218 -15.96 -19.17 7.70
CA ASP A 218 -16.64 -17.91 8.02
C ASP A 218 -16.91 -17.84 9.53
N PHE A 219 -16.15 -17.05 10.25
CA PHE A 219 -16.35 -16.84 11.67
C PHE A 219 -17.40 -15.76 11.93
N LYS A 220 -18.58 -16.19 12.38
CA LYS A 220 -19.73 -15.32 12.69
C LYS A 220 -19.86 -14.98 14.17
N GLY A 221 -18.77 -15.12 14.92
CA GLY A 221 -18.74 -14.82 16.35
C GLY A 221 -19.07 -16.03 17.27
N GLU A 222 -19.33 -17.21 16.71
CA GLU A 222 -19.61 -18.43 17.48
C GLU A 222 -18.40 -19.36 17.47
N PRO A 223 -17.57 -19.36 18.54
CA PRO A 223 -16.35 -20.18 18.58
C PRO A 223 -16.60 -21.68 18.54
N SER A 224 -17.81 -22.12 18.89
CA SER A 224 -18.20 -23.54 18.87
C SER A 224 -18.05 -24.21 17.50
N VAL A 225 -18.10 -23.43 16.41
CA VAL A 225 -17.86 -23.93 15.05
C VAL A 225 -16.41 -24.45 14.85
N LEU A 226 -15.50 -24.06 15.73
CA LEU A 226 -14.09 -24.48 15.69
C LEU A 226 -13.83 -25.75 16.52
N ASN A 227 -14.80 -26.21 17.30
CA ASN A 227 -14.66 -27.41 18.15
C ASN A 227 -14.41 -28.64 17.28
N GLY A 228 -13.35 -29.38 17.60
CA GLY A 228 -13.03 -30.65 16.92
C GLY A 228 -12.45 -30.52 15.52
N LEU A 229 -12.34 -29.30 14.96
CA LEU A 229 -11.74 -29.10 13.65
C LEU A 229 -10.23 -29.38 13.63
N PHE A 230 -9.57 -29.15 14.77
CA PHE A 230 -8.12 -29.26 14.91
C PHE A 230 -7.78 -30.29 16.01
N THR A 231 -7.85 -31.57 15.71
CA THR A 231 -7.37 -32.62 16.61
C THR A 231 -5.97 -33.04 16.17
N ILE A 232 -4.98 -32.94 17.03
CA ILE A 232 -3.64 -33.48 16.74
C ILE A 232 -3.72 -34.99 17.01
N PRO A 233 -3.47 -35.88 16.02
CA PRO A 233 -3.40 -37.30 16.27
C PRO A 233 -2.30 -37.55 17.30
N ASN A 234 -2.64 -38.18 18.41
CA ASN A 234 -1.62 -38.69 19.33
C ASN A 234 -1.07 -39.99 18.73
N PRO A 235 0.18 -40.01 18.24
CA PRO A 235 0.73 -41.22 17.64
C PRO A 235 0.89 -42.39 18.65
N ALA A 236 0.77 -42.11 19.98
CA ALA A 236 0.78 -43.09 21.04
C ALA A 236 -0.63 -43.55 21.45
N ALA A 237 -1.68 -42.97 20.93
CA ALA A 237 -3.04 -43.45 21.16
C ALA A 237 -3.25 -44.71 20.31
N SER A 238 -3.40 -45.87 20.95
CA SER A 238 -3.82 -47.11 20.32
C SER A 238 -5.06 -46.83 19.48
N LYS A 239 -5.05 -47.30 18.21
CA LYS A 239 -6.23 -47.18 17.33
C LYS A 239 -7.45 -47.64 18.12
N PRO A 240 -8.49 -46.79 18.31
CA PRO A 240 -9.74 -47.28 18.85
C PRO A 240 -10.25 -48.36 17.91
N SER A 241 -10.61 -49.50 18.46
CA SER A 241 -11.37 -50.50 17.73
C SER A 241 -12.72 -49.89 17.39
N ALA A 242 -12.89 -49.37 16.16
CA ALA A 242 -14.16 -48.82 15.72
C ALA A 242 -15.20 -49.93 15.71
N THR A 243 -16.23 -49.80 16.51
CA THR A 243 -17.44 -50.61 16.38
C THR A 243 -18.37 -49.99 15.34
N PRO A 244 -19.19 -50.76 14.62
CA PRO A 244 -20.03 -50.24 13.53
C PRO A 244 -21.06 -49.16 13.93
N ASP A 245 -21.28 -48.98 15.22
CA ASP A 245 -22.26 -48.02 15.78
C ASP A 245 -21.61 -46.72 16.31
N ASP A 246 -20.32 -46.55 16.17
CA ASP A 246 -19.68 -45.28 16.58
C ASP A 246 -20.01 -44.17 15.60
N PRO A 247 -20.38 -42.96 16.09
CA PRO A 247 -20.59 -41.81 15.22
C PRO A 247 -19.33 -41.53 14.42
N PRO A 248 -19.45 -41.09 13.14
CA PRO A 248 -18.31 -40.82 12.30
C PRO A 248 -17.38 -39.84 13.02
N VAL A 249 -16.13 -40.24 13.23
CA VAL A 249 -15.10 -39.37 13.77
C VAL A 249 -14.96 -38.20 12.80
N PRO A 250 -15.08 -36.94 13.26
CA PRO A 250 -14.96 -35.80 12.38
C PRO A 250 -13.61 -35.88 11.63
N ASP A 251 -13.61 -35.57 10.35
CA ASP A 251 -12.41 -35.49 9.55
C ASP A 251 -11.44 -34.49 10.19
N VAL A 252 -10.46 -35.05 10.88
CA VAL A 252 -9.48 -34.28 11.63
C VAL A 252 -8.43 -33.78 10.68
N LEU A 253 -8.43 -32.48 10.43
CA LEU A 253 -7.42 -31.80 9.65
C LEU A 253 -6.12 -31.63 10.47
N VAL A 254 -5.29 -32.67 10.56
CA VAL A 254 -3.87 -32.53 10.88
C VAL A 254 -3.08 -32.98 9.70
N ILE A 255 -2.95 -32.07 8.75
CA ILE A 255 -2.03 -32.23 7.65
C ILE A 255 -0.70 -31.68 8.14
N PRO A 256 0.42 -32.43 8.01
CA PRO A 256 1.74 -31.85 8.24
C PRO A 256 1.90 -30.61 7.36
N ASP A 257 2.69 -29.62 7.80
CA ASP A 257 2.96 -28.38 7.08
C ASP A 257 1.74 -27.46 6.89
N THR A 258 0.82 -27.49 7.86
CA THR A 258 -0.41 -26.67 7.84
C THR A 258 -0.29 -25.46 8.75
N MET A 259 -0.83 -24.33 8.30
CA MET A 259 -1.01 -23.11 9.08
C MET A 259 -2.46 -22.66 9.16
N VAL A 260 -2.77 -21.77 10.09
CA VAL A 260 -4.01 -21.00 10.13
C VAL A 260 -3.72 -19.54 9.79
N PHE A 261 -4.47 -18.97 8.86
CA PHE A 261 -4.51 -17.53 8.63
C PHE A 261 -5.77 -16.94 9.24
N LEU A 262 -5.61 -15.93 10.10
CA LEU A 262 -6.71 -15.20 10.72
C LEU A 262 -6.94 -13.87 10.00
N ALA A 263 -7.96 -13.80 9.17
CA ALA A 263 -8.42 -12.56 8.55
C ALA A 263 -9.47 -11.90 9.46
N THR A 264 -9.00 -11.22 10.52
CA THR A 264 -9.87 -10.71 11.56
C THR A 264 -9.23 -9.55 12.36
N ASP A 265 -10.03 -8.92 13.23
CA ASP A 265 -9.59 -7.97 14.24
C ASP A 265 -9.11 -8.67 15.53
N VAL A 266 -8.59 -7.86 16.47
CA VAL A 266 -8.03 -8.35 17.74
C VAL A 266 -9.07 -9.06 18.62
N GLU A 267 -10.30 -8.55 18.66
CA GLU A 267 -11.36 -9.10 19.54
C GLU A 267 -11.77 -10.52 19.10
N ASN A 268 -11.95 -10.70 17.80
CA ASN A 268 -12.28 -12.00 17.25
C ASN A 268 -11.06 -12.94 17.28
N ALA A 269 -9.82 -12.44 17.08
CA ALA A 269 -8.62 -13.25 17.23
C ALA A 269 -8.50 -13.84 18.64
N ARG A 270 -8.78 -13.06 19.69
CA ARG A 270 -8.83 -13.53 21.10
C ARG A 270 -9.88 -14.62 21.31
N ARG A 271 -11.04 -14.50 20.66
CA ARG A 271 -12.12 -15.50 20.75
C ARG A 271 -11.79 -16.78 20.00
N ILE A 272 -11.05 -16.70 18.90
CA ILE A 272 -10.68 -17.84 18.07
C ILE A 272 -9.50 -18.60 18.66
N ARG A 273 -8.48 -17.90 19.16
CA ARG A 273 -7.17 -18.49 19.57
C ARG A 273 -7.28 -19.68 20.55
N PRO A 274 -8.17 -19.68 21.59
CA PRO A 274 -8.30 -20.82 22.51
C PRO A 274 -8.75 -22.13 21.85
N TYR A 275 -9.38 -22.05 20.68
CA TYR A 275 -9.87 -23.22 19.94
C TYR A 275 -8.86 -23.76 18.93
N LEU A 276 -7.71 -23.10 18.77
CA LEU A 276 -6.64 -23.54 17.92
C LEU A 276 -5.57 -24.29 18.72
N PRO A 277 -5.09 -25.44 18.22
CA PRO A 277 -3.96 -26.16 18.87
C PRO A 277 -2.75 -25.24 19.05
N ALA A 278 -2.13 -25.28 20.23
CA ALA A 278 -1.00 -24.40 20.52
C ALA A 278 0.19 -24.61 19.60
N LYS A 279 0.34 -25.81 19.03
CA LYS A 279 1.43 -26.17 18.09
C LYS A 279 1.11 -25.86 16.62
N LEU A 280 -0.14 -25.48 16.31
CA LEU A 280 -0.54 -25.15 14.94
C LEU A 280 -0.09 -23.72 14.62
N PRO A 281 0.83 -23.52 13.65
CA PRO A 281 1.28 -22.20 13.28
C PRO A 281 0.09 -21.33 12.90
N THR A 282 -0.09 -20.22 13.61
CA THR A 282 -1.20 -19.28 13.41
C THR A 282 -0.64 -17.94 13.04
N TYR A 283 -1.16 -17.36 11.97
CA TYR A 283 -0.71 -16.09 11.40
C TYR A 283 -1.87 -15.11 11.23
N ALA A 284 -1.56 -13.83 11.33
CA ALA A 284 -2.50 -12.74 11.12
C ALA A 284 -1.78 -11.49 10.56
N THR A 285 -2.53 -10.44 10.29
CA THR A 285 -2.01 -9.10 9.94
C THR A 285 -1.89 -8.21 11.18
N SER A 286 -1.42 -7.00 11.01
CA SER A 286 -1.34 -5.96 12.07
C SER A 286 -2.69 -5.67 12.76
N GLN A 287 -3.81 -6.08 12.16
CA GLN A 287 -5.15 -5.82 12.68
C GLN A 287 -5.41 -6.44 14.07
N ILE A 288 -4.63 -7.46 14.45
CA ILE A 288 -4.72 -8.09 15.77
C ILE A 288 -3.84 -7.41 16.83
N PHE A 289 -3.06 -6.37 16.48
CA PHE A 289 -2.15 -5.71 17.42
C PHE A 289 -2.59 -4.28 17.71
N LYS A 290 -2.84 -3.99 18.99
CA LYS A 290 -3.27 -2.67 19.51
C LYS A 290 -2.26 -2.02 20.45
N GLY A 291 -1.00 -2.52 20.45
CA GLY A 291 0.07 -2.04 21.32
C GLY A 291 0.47 -3.04 22.40
N ASN A 292 1.57 -2.73 23.09
CA ASN A 292 2.11 -3.57 24.18
C ASN A 292 1.72 -3.07 25.58
N ASP A 293 0.85 -2.06 25.70
CA ASP A 293 0.51 -1.45 26.98
C ASP A 293 -0.34 -2.38 27.87
N ASP A 294 -1.22 -3.17 27.24
CA ASP A 294 -2.06 -4.15 27.93
C ASP A 294 -1.54 -5.58 27.71
N THR A 295 -0.54 -5.94 28.51
CA THR A 295 0.06 -7.28 28.44
C THR A 295 -0.89 -8.39 28.88
N LEU A 296 -1.84 -8.11 29.76
CA LEU A 296 -2.76 -9.13 30.25
C LEU A 296 -3.74 -9.56 29.16
N THR A 297 -4.35 -8.64 28.46
CA THR A 297 -5.27 -8.96 27.35
C THR A 297 -4.55 -9.54 26.15
N ASN A 298 -3.28 -9.21 25.96
CA ASN A 298 -2.48 -9.79 24.87
C ASN A 298 -2.05 -11.24 25.13
N TYR A 299 -2.20 -11.77 26.37
CA TYR A 299 -1.93 -13.19 26.66
C TYR A 299 -2.78 -14.14 25.83
N ASP A 300 -4.02 -13.74 25.53
CA ASP A 300 -4.93 -14.54 24.70
C ASP A 300 -4.44 -14.71 23.26
N LEU A 301 -3.51 -13.86 22.82
CA LEU A 301 -2.93 -13.91 21.47
C LEU A 301 -1.60 -14.68 21.41
N ASN A 302 -1.10 -15.21 22.55
CA ASN A 302 0.18 -15.88 22.59
C ASN A 302 0.33 -16.97 21.53
N GLY A 303 1.48 -16.96 20.84
CA GLY A 303 1.82 -17.87 19.78
C GLY A 303 1.24 -17.50 18.40
N ILE A 304 0.50 -16.41 18.28
CA ILE A 304 0.09 -15.91 16.96
C ILE A 304 1.25 -15.10 16.38
N HIS A 305 1.66 -15.47 15.17
CA HIS A 305 2.57 -14.70 14.33
C HIS A 305 1.78 -13.64 13.55
N PHE A 306 2.38 -12.50 13.35
CA PHE A 306 1.75 -11.44 12.55
C PHE A 306 2.81 -10.57 11.89
N VAL A 307 2.38 -9.61 11.09
CA VAL A 307 3.27 -8.62 10.49
C VAL A 307 2.83 -7.22 10.89
N ASP A 308 3.80 -6.35 11.15
CA ASP A 308 3.58 -4.94 11.39
C ASP A 308 4.84 -4.15 10.99
N MET A 309 4.85 -2.87 11.25
CA MET A 309 5.98 -2.00 10.90
C MET A 309 7.09 -2.00 11.96
N PRO A 310 8.34 -1.71 11.56
CA PRO A 310 9.46 -1.55 12.49
C PRO A 310 9.17 -0.54 13.61
N TRP A 311 8.46 0.55 13.30
CA TRP A 311 8.07 1.57 14.27
C TRP A 311 7.43 1.02 15.54
N LEU A 312 6.61 -0.02 15.41
CA LEU A 312 5.91 -0.66 16.52
C LEU A 312 6.62 -1.90 17.07
N LEU A 313 7.38 -2.61 16.25
CA LEU A 313 7.97 -3.91 16.64
C LEU A 313 9.47 -3.85 16.91
N GLN A 314 10.16 -2.82 16.47
CA GLN A 314 11.62 -2.69 16.53
C GLN A 314 12.05 -1.30 17.01
N PRO A 315 11.72 -0.90 18.25
CA PRO A 315 12.01 0.45 18.74
C PRO A 315 13.50 0.79 18.74
N ASP A 316 14.37 -0.23 18.81
CA ASP A 316 15.84 -0.06 18.80
C ASP A 316 16.44 -0.09 17.39
N ASN A 317 15.61 -0.20 16.35
CA ASN A 317 16.09 -0.18 14.97
C ASN A 317 16.65 1.21 14.60
N PRO A 318 17.86 1.31 14.01
CA PRO A 318 18.47 2.58 13.66
C PRO A 318 17.56 3.57 12.89
N PRO A 319 16.78 3.17 11.87
CA PRO A 319 15.83 4.05 11.25
C PRO A 319 14.71 4.55 12.14
N VAL A 320 14.37 3.84 13.22
CA VAL A 320 13.28 4.19 14.14
C VAL A 320 13.78 5.14 15.24
N VAL A 321 14.89 4.80 15.87
CA VAL A 321 15.40 5.49 17.07
C VAL A 321 15.72 6.97 16.86
N VAL A 322 15.94 7.39 15.60
CA VAL A 322 16.28 8.77 15.27
C VAL A 322 15.08 9.73 15.33
N TYR A 323 13.86 9.21 15.26
CA TYR A 323 12.66 10.04 15.24
C TYR A 323 12.01 10.09 16.62
N PRO A 324 11.59 11.29 17.06
CA PRO A 324 10.86 11.42 18.32
C PRO A 324 9.47 10.79 18.20
N HIS A 325 9.00 10.17 19.26
CA HIS A 325 7.60 9.78 19.39
C HIS A 325 6.71 11.02 19.61
N SER A 326 5.41 10.87 19.36
CA SER A 326 4.44 11.92 19.64
C SER A 326 4.45 12.29 21.13
N ALA A 327 4.35 13.60 21.43
CA ALA A 327 4.24 14.09 22.80
C ALA A 327 2.94 13.65 23.49
N THR A 328 1.89 13.39 22.72
CA THR A 328 0.62 12.82 23.20
C THR A 328 0.58 11.35 22.85
N PRO A 329 0.15 10.46 23.78
CA PRO A 329 -0.01 9.05 23.49
C PRO A 329 -0.93 8.85 22.28
N LEU A 330 -0.51 7.99 21.36
CA LEU A 330 -1.26 7.62 20.16
C LEU A 330 -1.72 6.17 20.29
N SER A 331 -2.87 5.84 19.72
CA SER A 331 -3.27 4.45 19.52
C SER A 331 -2.35 3.78 18.49
N ALA A 332 -2.29 2.44 18.50
CA ALA A 332 -1.45 1.72 17.52
C ALA A 332 -1.78 2.08 16.07
N ASP A 333 -3.04 2.33 15.76
CA ASP A 333 -3.45 2.75 14.40
C ASP A 333 -2.96 4.17 14.08
N GLN A 334 -2.98 5.08 15.06
CA GLN A 334 -2.40 6.42 14.91
C GLN A 334 -0.87 6.38 14.84
N GLU A 335 -0.20 5.49 15.59
CA GLU A 335 1.26 5.28 15.48
C GLU A 335 1.67 4.80 14.09
N ARG A 336 0.86 3.93 13.44
CA ARG A 336 1.11 3.53 12.05
C ARG A 336 1.01 4.70 11.09
N LEU A 337 0.04 5.58 11.30
CA LEU A 337 -0.13 6.80 10.49
C LEU A 337 0.96 7.83 10.76
N TYR A 338 1.44 7.92 12.00
CA TYR A 338 2.60 8.75 12.35
C TYR A 338 3.85 8.26 11.60
N ALA A 339 4.10 6.96 11.62
CA ALA A 339 5.19 6.34 10.87
C ALA A 339 5.07 6.55 9.35
N LEU A 340 3.84 6.48 8.80
CA LEU A 340 3.56 6.82 7.39
C LEU A 340 4.01 8.26 7.10
N GLY A 341 3.71 9.21 7.99
CA GLY A 341 4.13 10.61 7.86
C GLY A 341 5.65 10.77 7.82
N ILE A 342 6.38 10.05 8.67
CA ILE A 342 7.85 10.07 8.70
C ILE A 342 8.41 9.60 7.35
N ASP A 343 8.02 8.43 6.88
CA ASP A 343 8.55 7.89 5.62
C ASP A 343 8.07 8.71 4.41
N ALA A 344 6.88 9.30 4.45
CA ALA A 344 6.42 10.21 3.40
C ALA A 344 7.33 11.43 3.27
N TYR A 345 7.81 12.02 4.38
CA TYR A 345 8.78 13.09 4.33
C TYR A 345 10.11 12.62 3.71
N ARG A 346 10.60 11.45 4.13
CA ARG A 346 11.84 10.88 3.57
C ARG A 346 11.73 10.64 2.07
N LEU A 347 10.62 10.07 1.63
CA LEU A 347 10.40 9.78 0.21
C LEU A 347 10.31 11.05 -0.63
N VAL A 348 9.59 12.08 -0.16
CA VAL A 348 9.51 13.34 -0.92
C VAL A 348 10.87 14.04 -1.01
N GLN A 349 11.74 13.92 0.01
CA GLN A 349 13.12 14.42 -0.08
C GLN A 349 13.91 13.70 -1.19
N LEU A 350 13.77 12.36 -1.30
CA LEU A 350 14.41 11.58 -2.38
C LEU A 350 13.86 11.96 -3.76
N MET A 351 12.56 12.23 -3.86
CA MET A 351 11.92 12.69 -5.10
C MET A 351 12.47 14.05 -5.53
N LEU A 352 12.55 15.01 -4.60
CA LEU A 352 13.10 16.35 -4.85
C LEU A 352 14.59 16.32 -5.22
N ALA A 353 15.36 15.42 -4.61
CA ALA A 353 16.78 15.23 -4.92
C ALA A 353 17.02 14.42 -6.19
N HIS A 354 15.99 13.86 -6.82
CA HIS A 354 16.10 12.94 -7.96
C HIS A 354 17.00 11.72 -7.70
N THR A 355 17.00 11.22 -6.45
CA THR A 355 17.89 10.13 -6.01
C THR A 355 17.16 8.80 -5.79
N LEU A 356 15.89 8.67 -6.18
CA LEU A 356 15.10 7.45 -5.99
C LEU A 356 15.81 6.19 -6.48
N ALA A 357 16.40 6.23 -7.67
CA ALA A 357 17.05 5.06 -8.28
C ALA A 357 18.25 4.52 -7.50
N VAL A 358 18.95 5.38 -6.74
CA VAL A 358 20.14 5.01 -5.97
C VAL A 358 19.88 4.87 -4.46
N SER A 359 18.76 5.41 -3.99
CA SER A 359 18.41 5.43 -2.56
C SER A 359 17.40 4.36 -2.16
N LEU A 360 16.80 3.68 -3.12
CA LEU A 360 15.90 2.56 -2.88
C LEU A 360 16.65 1.22 -3.03
N PRO A 361 16.32 0.18 -2.25
CA PRO A 361 15.28 0.16 -1.21
C PRO A 361 15.63 1.03 0.00
N LEU A 362 14.62 1.78 0.51
CA LEU A 362 14.74 2.59 1.71
C LEU A 362 14.44 1.73 2.94
N ASP A 363 15.32 1.74 3.93
CA ASP A 363 15.03 1.18 5.24
C ASP A 363 14.17 2.19 6.03
N GLY A 364 12.86 1.98 5.96
CA GLY A 364 11.84 2.87 6.48
C GLY A 364 11.38 2.49 7.88
N VAL A 365 10.73 3.44 8.56
CA VAL A 365 10.05 3.17 9.85
C VAL A 365 8.76 2.37 9.65
N THR A 366 8.20 2.38 8.44
CA THR A 366 7.04 1.57 8.05
C THR A 366 7.42 0.19 7.54
N GLY A 367 8.69 -0.06 7.25
CA GLY A 367 9.25 -1.27 6.64
C GLY A 367 10.24 -0.95 5.55
N GLN A 368 10.76 -1.97 4.88
CA GLN A 368 11.60 -1.76 3.71
C GLN A 368 10.73 -1.27 2.53
N VAL A 369 11.06 -0.09 1.99
CA VAL A 369 10.27 0.55 0.92
C VAL A 369 10.99 0.43 -0.41
N GLN A 370 10.27 -0.04 -1.43
CA GLN A 370 10.72 -0.17 -2.81
C GLN A 370 9.74 0.54 -3.74
N LEU A 371 10.21 0.98 -4.91
CA LEU A 371 9.36 1.60 -5.93
C LEU A 371 9.09 0.62 -7.07
N SER A 372 7.82 0.42 -7.39
CA SER A 372 7.36 -0.35 -8.55
C SER A 372 6.15 0.34 -9.17
N ASN A 373 6.21 0.65 -10.46
CA ASN A 373 5.08 1.25 -11.20
C ASN A 373 4.42 2.44 -10.49
N HIS A 374 5.21 3.43 -10.07
CA HIS A 374 4.77 4.61 -9.30
C HIS A 374 4.23 4.32 -7.89
N ILE A 375 4.25 3.07 -7.42
CA ILE A 375 3.81 2.70 -6.08
C ILE A 375 5.02 2.40 -5.21
N PHE A 376 5.16 3.09 -4.10
CA PHE A 376 6.09 2.74 -3.04
C PHE A 376 5.49 1.60 -2.22
N GLN A 377 5.99 0.40 -2.46
CA GLN A 377 5.60 -0.82 -1.76
C GLN A 377 6.47 -0.99 -0.52
N ARG A 378 5.85 -1.28 0.63
CA ARG A 378 6.56 -1.57 1.87
C ARG A 378 6.50 -3.06 2.20
N THR A 379 7.58 -3.59 2.75
CA THR A 379 7.62 -4.93 3.34
C THR A 379 7.61 -4.79 4.85
N ALA A 380 6.55 -5.27 5.48
CA ALA A 380 6.40 -5.28 6.93
C ALA A 380 7.35 -6.29 7.59
N VAL A 381 7.62 -6.12 8.88
CA VAL A 381 8.43 -7.06 9.66
C VAL A 381 7.54 -8.06 10.40
N ALA A 382 8.07 -9.28 10.57
CA ALA A 382 7.38 -10.35 11.28
C ALA A 382 7.48 -10.18 12.79
N GLY A 383 6.36 -10.38 13.47
CA GLY A 383 6.25 -10.41 14.92
C GLY A 383 5.56 -11.67 15.44
N VAL A 384 5.64 -11.87 16.73
CA VAL A 384 4.94 -12.94 17.45
C VAL A 384 4.52 -12.44 18.83
N PHE A 385 3.33 -12.83 19.26
CA PHE A 385 2.94 -12.63 20.67
C PHE A 385 3.60 -13.67 21.56
N SER A 386 4.34 -13.20 22.53
CA SER A 386 5.01 -14.02 23.56
C SER A 386 4.88 -13.35 24.93
N GLN A 387 4.36 -14.08 25.92
CA GLN A 387 4.17 -13.57 27.27
C GLN A 387 3.36 -12.26 27.34
N GLY A 388 2.33 -12.17 26.50
CA GLY A 388 1.48 -10.99 26.42
C GLY A 388 2.10 -9.77 25.74
N ARG A 389 3.23 -9.94 25.06
CA ARG A 389 3.90 -8.86 24.31
C ARG A 389 4.14 -9.27 22.86
N ALA A 390 3.93 -8.34 21.98
CA ALA A 390 4.35 -8.46 20.60
C ALA A 390 5.87 -8.19 20.52
N GLN A 391 6.60 -9.09 19.87
CA GLN A 391 8.04 -9.01 19.70
C GLN A 391 8.39 -9.30 18.24
N SER A 392 9.36 -8.57 17.69
CA SER A 392 9.90 -8.88 16.36
C SER A 392 10.55 -10.26 16.36
N THR A 393 10.29 -11.05 15.32
CA THR A 393 10.96 -12.32 15.07
C THR A 393 12.24 -12.18 14.23
N ALA A 394 12.45 -11.01 13.62
CA ALA A 394 13.72 -10.69 12.97
C ALA A 394 14.76 -10.44 14.06
N SER A 395 15.83 -11.22 14.06
CA SER A 395 17.04 -10.88 14.82
C SER A 395 17.47 -9.48 14.37
N ALA A 396 17.76 -8.59 15.32
CA ALA A 396 18.37 -7.31 14.99
C ALA A 396 19.63 -7.64 14.15
N THR A 397 19.58 -7.33 12.88
CA THR A 397 20.76 -7.44 12.04
C THR A 397 21.66 -6.32 12.54
N THR A 398 22.58 -6.66 13.43
CA THR A 398 23.68 -5.77 13.79
C THR A 398 24.36 -5.42 12.46
N PRO A 399 24.33 -4.17 12.00
CA PRO A 399 25.10 -3.81 10.83
C PRO A 399 26.54 -4.19 11.16
N ALA A 400 27.13 -5.06 10.33
CA ALA A 400 28.54 -5.34 10.42
C ALA A 400 29.23 -3.98 10.24
N ILE A 401 29.75 -3.43 11.34
CA ILE A 401 30.67 -2.30 11.29
C ILE A 401 31.81 -2.79 10.42
N GLN A 402 31.80 -2.43 9.14
CA GLN A 402 32.98 -2.54 8.32
C GLN A 402 33.98 -1.57 8.95
N MET A 403 34.80 -2.09 9.85
CA MET A 403 36.02 -1.41 10.22
C MET A 403 36.84 -1.32 8.94
N PHE A 404 36.95 -0.12 8.40
CA PHE A 404 37.92 0.16 7.36
C PHE A 404 39.30 -0.22 7.93
N PRO A 405 40.05 -1.10 7.26
CA PRO A 405 41.41 -1.42 7.71
C PRO A 405 42.23 -0.12 7.65
N ASP A 406 42.96 0.13 8.75
CA ASP A 406 43.93 1.22 8.92
C ASP A 406 44.81 1.41 7.67
N GLN A 407 44.52 2.38 6.84
CA GLN A 407 45.42 2.82 5.76
C GLN A 407 46.28 4.01 6.19
N PHE A 408 46.68 4.08 7.46
CA PHE A 408 47.72 5.04 7.91
C PHE A 408 48.79 4.38 8.74
N LYS A 409 49.56 3.47 8.17
CA LYS A 409 50.91 3.19 8.55
C LYS A 409 51.74 3.03 7.30
N ASN A 410 52.35 4.10 6.88
CA ASN A 410 53.69 4.20 6.23
C ASN A 410 53.76 5.49 5.40
N GLN A 411 54.25 6.54 6.01
CA GLN A 411 55.09 7.49 5.30
C GLN A 411 56.33 7.79 6.20
N PRO A 412 57.53 7.81 5.57
CA PRO A 412 58.79 7.88 6.26
C PRO A 412 59.12 9.23 6.88
#